data_6cd64bb94fc284894e02441a8bc9b030
#
_entry.id   6cd64bb94fc284894e02441a8bc9b030
#
_cell.length_a   1.000
_cell.length_b   1.000
_cell.length_c   1.000
_cell.angle_alpha   90.00
_cell.angle_beta   90.00
_cell.angle_gamma   90.00
#
_symmetry.space_group_name_H-M   'P 1'
#
loop_
_entity.id
_entity.type
_entity.pdbx_description
1 polymer ?
#
loop_
_entity_poly.entity_id
_entity_poly.type
_entity_poly.pdbx_seq_one_letter_code
_entity_poly.pdbx_strand_id
1 'polypeptide(L)'
;VSLLPVTWLEGWPIIGQVLPGGLGTMAWQGRMPVINVGRGFSLARSDDFDSTALPLQWQWNYQPRPEKYSLQERAGWLRLKAYAPLKNDELMYAGNTLTQRCFRSYSNEVTVKLDISRMADGQKSGLCHFSQDHAALGVMQHGQTRYLQYRHGDQREQ
;
A
#
# COMPACT_ATOMS: atom_id res chain seq x y z
N VAL A 1 12.16 -8.99 12.66
CA VAL A 1 11.41 -10.01 11.90
C VAL A 1 12.15 -11.32 12.04
N SER A 2 11.45 -12.36 12.49
CA SER A 2 12.02 -13.70 12.69
C SER A 2 11.39 -14.67 11.69
N LEU A 3 12.18 -15.61 11.20
CA LEU A 3 11.73 -16.71 10.37
C LEU A 3 11.71 -17.96 11.24
N LEU A 4 10.56 -18.54 11.44
CA LEU A 4 10.39 -19.74 12.27
C LEU A 4 9.80 -20.88 11.44
N PRO A 5 10.18 -22.13 11.69
CA PRO A 5 9.54 -23.28 11.08
C PRO A 5 8.08 -23.35 11.54
N VAL A 6 7.23 -23.86 10.68
CA VAL A 6 5.82 -24.15 10.99
C VAL A 6 5.57 -25.63 10.71
N THR A 7 5.03 -26.33 11.69
CA THR A 7 4.60 -27.71 11.56
C THR A 7 3.08 -27.75 11.74
N TRP A 8 2.38 -28.43 10.86
CA TRP A 8 0.94 -28.65 10.97
C TRP A 8 0.66 -29.90 11.77
N LEU A 9 -0.05 -29.75 12.88
CA LEU A 9 -0.46 -30.86 13.73
C LEU A 9 -1.98 -30.81 13.88
N GLU A 10 -2.65 -31.88 13.46
CA GLU A 10 -4.13 -31.98 13.49
C GLU A 10 -4.87 -30.78 12.90
N GLY A 11 -4.32 -30.19 11.84
CA GLY A 11 -4.91 -29.02 11.19
C GLY A 11 -4.53 -27.67 11.82
N TRP A 12 -3.72 -27.65 12.88
CA TRP A 12 -3.24 -26.43 13.53
C TRP A 12 -1.78 -26.12 13.21
N PRO A 13 -1.42 -24.87 12.91
CA PRO A 13 -0.03 -24.47 12.70
C PRO A 13 0.67 -24.31 14.04
N ILE A 14 1.69 -25.11 14.28
CA ILE A 14 2.58 -24.97 15.43
C ILE A 14 3.84 -24.23 14.98
N ILE A 15 4.07 -23.06 15.55
CA ILE A 15 5.18 -22.18 15.18
C ILE A 15 6.40 -22.51 16.05
N GLY A 16 7.57 -22.68 15.41
CA GLY A 16 8.83 -23.03 16.09
C GLY A 16 9.08 -24.52 16.11
N GLN A 17 9.84 -25.00 17.10
CA GLN A 17 10.06 -26.43 17.33
C GLN A 17 8.89 -27.03 18.10
N VAL A 18 8.41 -28.16 17.63
CA VAL A 18 7.32 -28.89 18.30
C VAL A 18 7.88 -29.64 19.49
N LEU A 19 7.31 -29.36 20.67
CA LEU A 19 7.60 -30.07 21.91
C LEU A 19 6.68 -31.29 22.10
N PRO A 20 7.04 -32.24 22.98
CA PRO A 20 6.09 -33.24 23.44
C PRO A 20 4.83 -32.57 23.98
N GLY A 21 3.66 -33.04 23.52
CA GLY A 21 2.38 -32.39 23.85
C GLY A 21 1.88 -31.38 22.86
N GLY A 22 2.56 -31.19 21.71
CA GLY A 22 2.06 -30.36 20.59
C GLY A 22 2.21 -28.86 20.78
N LEU A 23 2.97 -28.40 21.76
CA LEU A 23 3.28 -27.00 21.96
C LEU A 23 4.49 -26.57 21.10
N GLY A 24 4.46 -25.33 20.63
CA GLY A 24 5.59 -24.72 19.93
C GLY A 24 6.55 -24.00 20.88
N THR A 25 7.84 -24.06 20.60
CA THR A 25 8.86 -23.26 21.29
C THR A 25 9.74 -22.52 20.29
N MET A 26 10.38 -21.44 20.71
CA MET A 26 11.25 -20.65 19.88
C MET A 26 12.40 -21.49 19.32
N ALA A 27 12.56 -21.49 18.01
CA ALA A 27 13.71 -22.07 17.34
C ALA A 27 14.78 -20.99 17.11
N TRP A 28 15.86 -21.04 17.87
CA TRP A 28 16.98 -20.09 17.74
C TRP A 28 17.91 -20.41 16.56
N GLN A 29 17.89 -21.65 16.10
CA GLN A 29 18.64 -22.13 14.97
C GLN A 29 17.76 -23.02 14.13
N GLY A 30 17.92 -22.99 12.82
CA GLY A 30 17.14 -23.80 11.90
C GLY A 30 17.88 -24.03 10.58
N ARG A 31 17.42 -25.02 9.84
CA ARG A 31 17.87 -25.21 8.47
C ARG A 31 17.40 -24.02 7.63
N MET A 32 18.29 -23.42 6.86
CA MET A 32 17.89 -22.38 5.91
C MET A 32 16.86 -22.98 4.94
N PRO A 33 15.71 -22.31 4.75
CA PRO A 33 14.73 -22.75 3.74
C PRO A 33 15.43 -22.88 2.39
N VAL A 34 15.10 -23.91 1.63
CA VAL A 34 15.57 -24.02 0.23
C VAL A 34 14.94 -22.85 -0.53
N ILE A 35 15.75 -21.84 -0.78
CA ILE A 35 15.34 -20.75 -1.63
C ILE A 35 15.38 -21.29 -3.05
N ASN A 36 14.21 -21.45 -3.65
CA ASN A 36 14.13 -21.73 -5.08
C ASN A 36 14.68 -20.47 -5.76
N VAL A 37 15.92 -20.52 -6.24
CA VAL A 37 16.60 -19.46 -6.99
C VAL A 37 15.99 -19.27 -8.39
N GLY A 38 14.69 -19.35 -8.47
CA GLY A 38 13.93 -18.90 -9.63
C GLY A 38 14.18 -17.42 -9.92
N ARG A 39 13.70 -16.93 -11.03
CA ARG A 39 13.81 -15.49 -11.40
C ARG A 39 13.38 -14.62 -10.23
N GLY A 40 14.23 -13.67 -9.86
CA GLY A 40 13.95 -12.73 -8.79
C GLY A 40 12.59 -12.06 -9.01
N PHE A 41 11.78 -12.02 -7.96
CA PHE A 41 10.48 -11.37 -7.97
C PHE A 41 10.61 -9.99 -7.34
N SER A 42 10.25 -8.95 -8.09
CA SER A 42 10.15 -7.59 -7.56
C SER A 42 8.71 -7.31 -7.14
N LEU A 43 8.53 -6.89 -5.90
CA LEU A 43 7.21 -6.46 -5.39
C LEU A 43 6.82 -5.06 -5.86
N ALA A 44 7.82 -4.19 -6.12
CA ALA A 44 7.56 -2.87 -6.68
C ALA A 44 7.60 -2.96 -8.20
N ARG A 45 6.49 -2.63 -8.84
CA ARG A 45 6.33 -2.68 -10.30
C ARG A 45 5.51 -1.50 -10.78
N SER A 46 5.82 -1.05 -11.99
CA SER A 46 4.90 -0.18 -12.73
C SER A 46 3.60 -0.91 -13.06
N ASP A 47 2.53 -0.15 -13.15
CA ASP A 47 1.21 -0.66 -13.51
C ASP A 47 0.51 0.36 -14.40
N ASP A 48 0.09 -0.07 -15.57
CA ASP A 48 -0.66 0.75 -16.53
C ASP A 48 -2.17 0.62 -16.32
N PHE A 49 -2.61 -0.16 -15.31
CA PHE A 49 -4.01 -0.38 -14.95
C PHE A 49 -4.89 -0.85 -16.13
N ASP A 50 -4.34 -1.72 -16.96
CA ASP A 50 -5.03 -2.31 -18.11
C ASP A 50 -5.78 -3.60 -17.78
N SER A 51 -5.55 -4.14 -16.60
CA SER A 51 -6.18 -5.36 -16.09
C SER A 51 -7.56 -5.08 -15.47
N THR A 52 -8.42 -6.09 -15.43
CA THR A 52 -9.75 -6.01 -14.81
C THR A 52 -9.73 -6.04 -13.29
N ALA A 53 -8.61 -6.44 -12.70
CA ALA A 53 -8.39 -6.48 -11.25
C ALA A 53 -7.00 -5.96 -10.90
N LEU A 54 -6.85 -5.42 -9.69
CA LEU A 54 -5.54 -4.99 -9.19
C LEU A 54 -4.63 -6.21 -8.98
N PRO A 55 -3.41 -6.19 -9.51
CA PRO A 55 -2.42 -7.23 -9.25
C PRO A 55 -1.99 -7.26 -7.78
N LEU A 56 -1.38 -8.37 -7.36
CA LEU A 56 -1.02 -8.65 -5.96
C LEU A 56 0.00 -7.68 -5.33
N GLN A 57 0.71 -6.88 -6.13
CA GLN A 57 1.60 -5.85 -5.60
C GLN A 57 0.87 -4.69 -4.94
N TRP A 58 -0.41 -4.50 -5.24
CA TRP A 58 -1.22 -3.43 -4.68
C TRP A 58 -1.91 -3.86 -3.38
N GLN A 59 -1.93 -2.97 -2.42
CA GLN A 59 -2.60 -3.15 -1.14
C GLN A 59 -3.39 -1.90 -0.79
N TRP A 60 -4.61 -2.09 -0.30
CA TRP A 60 -5.40 -1.01 0.25
C TRP A 60 -4.98 -0.74 1.70
N ASN A 61 -4.92 0.53 2.07
CA ASN A 61 -4.66 0.90 3.47
C ASN A 61 -5.80 0.48 4.41
N TYR A 62 -7.04 0.61 3.93
CA TYR A 62 -8.26 0.14 4.60
C TYR A 62 -9.05 -0.78 3.66
N GLN A 63 -10.12 -1.36 4.21
CA GLN A 63 -11.07 -2.11 3.40
C GLN A 63 -11.56 -1.24 2.23
N PRO A 64 -11.36 -1.63 0.99
CA PRO A 64 -11.80 -0.86 -0.16
C PRO A 64 -13.34 -0.79 -0.21
N ARG A 65 -13.85 0.33 -0.67
CA ARG A 65 -15.26 0.48 -1.03
C ARG A 65 -15.39 0.29 -2.54
N PRO A 66 -16.04 -0.80 -3.01
CA PRO A 66 -16.08 -1.12 -4.44
C PRO A 66 -16.63 0.01 -5.31
N GLU A 67 -17.59 0.78 -4.79
CA GLU A 67 -18.18 1.92 -5.49
C GLU A 67 -17.26 3.16 -5.57
N LYS A 68 -16.14 3.14 -4.86
CA LYS A 68 -15.19 4.28 -4.76
C LYS A 68 -13.94 4.12 -5.61
N TYR A 69 -13.81 3.04 -6.36
CA TYR A 69 -12.74 2.89 -7.35
C TYR A 69 -13.22 2.13 -8.59
N SER A 70 -12.50 2.24 -9.68
CA SER A 70 -12.76 1.48 -10.89
C SER A 70 -11.51 1.37 -11.76
N LEU A 71 -11.30 0.17 -12.32
CA LEU A 71 -10.34 -0.12 -13.38
C LEU A 71 -11.00 -0.14 -14.77
N GLN A 72 -12.32 -0.07 -14.83
CA GLN A 72 -13.09 -0.28 -16.07
C GLN A 72 -13.72 1.01 -16.61
N GLU A 73 -13.93 2.03 -15.79
CA GLU A 73 -14.53 3.30 -16.25
C GLU A 73 -13.68 4.04 -17.30
N ARG A 74 -12.37 3.78 -17.31
CA ARG A 74 -11.44 4.29 -18.31
C ARG A 74 -10.27 3.31 -18.44
N ALA A 75 -10.15 2.65 -19.57
CA ALA A 75 -9.08 1.71 -19.86
C ALA A 75 -7.67 2.34 -19.62
N GLY A 76 -6.77 1.60 -19.01
CA GLY A 76 -5.42 2.07 -18.70
C GLY A 76 -5.35 3.10 -17.56
N TRP A 77 -6.36 3.18 -16.71
CA TRP A 77 -6.42 4.11 -15.59
C TRP A 77 -7.10 3.51 -14.37
N LEU A 78 -6.51 3.69 -13.23
CA LEU A 78 -7.23 3.51 -11.97
C LEU A 78 -7.99 4.79 -11.65
N ARG A 79 -9.31 4.69 -11.57
CA ARG A 79 -10.15 5.76 -11.07
C ARG A 79 -10.35 5.62 -9.56
N LEU A 80 -10.01 6.66 -8.84
CA LEU A 80 -10.30 6.79 -7.41
C LEU A 80 -11.35 7.90 -7.23
N LYS A 81 -12.46 7.58 -6.57
CA LYS A 81 -13.52 8.54 -6.23
C LYS A 81 -13.31 9.02 -4.81
N ALA A 82 -13.03 10.30 -4.66
CA ALA A 82 -12.78 10.89 -3.35
C ALA A 82 -14.02 10.80 -2.43
N TYR A 83 -13.76 10.63 -1.15
CA TYR A 83 -14.74 10.72 -0.09
C TYR A 83 -14.07 11.21 1.19
N ALA A 84 -14.86 11.63 2.16
CA ALA A 84 -14.32 12.14 3.42
C ALA A 84 -13.46 11.09 4.13
N PRO A 85 -12.32 11.48 4.70
CA PRO A 85 -11.52 10.59 5.52
C PRO A 85 -12.35 9.97 6.65
N LEU A 86 -11.95 8.79 7.10
CA LEU A 86 -12.66 8.06 8.15
C LEU A 86 -12.58 8.78 9.51
N LYS A 87 -11.51 9.55 9.72
CA LYS A 87 -11.27 10.33 10.92
C LYS A 87 -10.37 11.52 10.57
N ASN A 88 -10.82 12.73 10.92
CA ASN A 88 -10.08 13.98 10.69
C ASN A 88 -9.52 14.13 9.24
N ASP A 89 -8.75 15.18 8.98
CA ASP A 89 -8.03 15.40 7.72
C ASP A 89 -6.63 14.77 7.75
N GLU A 90 -6.54 13.54 8.24
CA GLU A 90 -5.28 12.81 8.36
C GLU A 90 -5.13 11.82 7.22
N LEU A 91 -3.98 11.83 6.57
CA LEU A 91 -3.66 10.94 5.44
C LEU A 91 -3.80 9.44 5.82
N MET A 92 -3.45 9.09 7.06
CA MET A 92 -3.56 7.72 7.56
C MET A 92 -4.99 7.17 7.51
N TYR A 93 -5.99 8.03 7.53
CA TYR A 93 -7.40 7.67 7.50
C TYR A 93 -8.08 7.91 6.14
N ALA A 94 -7.28 8.23 5.11
CA ALA A 94 -7.78 8.37 3.75
C ALA A 94 -8.06 6.97 3.16
N GLY A 95 -9.33 6.66 2.96
CA GLY A 95 -9.78 5.30 2.63
C GLY A 95 -9.41 4.82 1.22
N ASN A 96 -9.16 5.73 0.27
CA ASN A 96 -8.72 5.40 -1.09
C ASN A 96 -7.19 5.36 -1.23
N THR A 97 -6.47 5.07 -0.17
CA THR A 97 -5.01 4.95 -0.24
C THR A 97 -4.64 3.56 -0.75
N LEU A 98 -4.14 3.53 -1.98
CA LEU A 98 -3.61 2.34 -2.61
C LEU A 98 -2.08 2.37 -2.53
N THR A 99 -1.49 1.30 -2.04
CA THR A 99 -0.07 1.26 -1.71
C THR A 99 0.64 0.12 -2.40
N GLN A 100 1.92 0.34 -2.70
CA GLN A 100 2.89 -0.71 -2.98
C GLN A 100 3.97 -0.71 -1.91
N ARG A 101 4.56 -1.85 -1.65
CA ARG A 101 5.70 -1.94 -0.75
C ARG A 101 6.93 -1.37 -1.43
N CYS A 102 7.54 -0.35 -0.82
CA CYS A 102 8.83 0.18 -1.26
C CYS A 102 9.96 -0.77 -0.88
N PHE A 103 11.01 -0.83 -1.71
CA PHE A 103 12.27 -1.44 -1.29
C PHE A 103 13.00 -0.52 -0.32
N ARG A 104 13.66 -1.12 0.66
CA ARG A 104 14.63 -0.42 1.48
C ARG A 104 15.93 -0.28 0.68
N SER A 105 16.00 0.73 -0.18
CA SER A 105 17.19 1.09 -0.93
C SER A 105 17.57 2.54 -0.65
N TYR A 106 18.78 2.92 -0.99
CA TYR A 106 19.27 4.30 -0.81
C TYR A 106 18.55 5.32 -1.72
N SER A 107 17.92 4.85 -2.79
CA SER A 107 17.17 5.69 -3.72
C SER A 107 15.98 4.92 -4.26
N ASN A 108 14.82 5.57 -4.25
CA ASN A 108 13.61 5.08 -4.90
C ASN A 108 13.04 6.20 -5.75
N GLU A 109 12.66 5.88 -6.97
CA GLU A 109 11.97 6.80 -7.87
C GLU A 109 10.58 6.24 -8.16
N VAL A 110 9.58 7.10 -8.01
CA VAL A 110 8.19 6.78 -8.33
C VAL A 110 7.61 7.89 -9.19
N THR A 111 7.04 7.50 -10.31
CA THR A 111 6.34 8.42 -11.22
C THR A 111 4.88 8.04 -11.29
N VAL A 112 4.00 9.03 -11.20
CA VAL A 112 2.56 8.85 -11.39
C VAL A 112 2.02 9.89 -12.37
N LYS A 113 1.12 9.45 -13.24
CA LYS A 113 0.31 10.34 -14.08
C LYS A 113 -1.05 10.51 -13.43
N LEU A 114 -1.39 11.74 -13.06
CA LEU A 114 -2.67 12.09 -12.44
C LEU A 114 -3.55 12.85 -13.44
N ASP A 115 -4.79 12.41 -13.59
CA ASP A 115 -5.84 13.18 -14.23
C ASP A 115 -6.69 13.86 -13.14
N ILE A 116 -6.46 15.15 -12.97
CA ILE A 116 -7.11 16.00 -11.98
C ILE A 116 -8.23 16.85 -12.57
N SER A 117 -8.62 16.62 -13.82
CA SER A 117 -9.59 17.45 -14.54
C SER A 117 -10.96 17.52 -13.86
N ARG A 118 -11.34 16.45 -13.15
CA ARG A 118 -12.64 16.33 -12.47
C ARG A 118 -12.58 16.49 -10.95
N MET A 119 -11.50 17.05 -10.42
CA MET A 119 -11.43 17.34 -8.98
C MET A 119 -12.46 18.41 -8.62
N ALA A 120 -13.19 18.15 -7.54
CA ALA A 120 -14.11 19.09 -6.93
C ALA A 120 -13.45 19.82 -5.73
N ASP A 121 -14.10 20.89 -5.27
CA ASP A 121 -13.63 21.67 -4.13
C ASP A 121 -13.39 20.81 -2.90
N GLY A 122 -12.28 21.06 -2.20
CA GLY A 122 -11.82 20.33 -1.01
C GLY A 122 -11.13 18.98 -1.31
N GLN A 123 -11.14 18.49 -2.54
CA GLN A 123 -10.49 17.23 -2.88
C GLN A 123 -8.96 17.36 -2.96
N LYS A 124 -8.28 16.27 -2.58
CA LYS A 124 -6.83 16.12 -2.63
C LYS A 124 -6.49 14.83 -3.33
N SER A 125 -5.40 14.83 -4.11
CA SER A 125 -4.89 13.65 -4.80
C SER A 125 -3.39 13.77 -5.02
N GLY A 126 -2.64 12.68 -4.90
CA GLY A 126 -1.20 12.71 -5.10
C GLY A 126 -0.52 11.40 -4.74
N LEU A 127 0.78 11.49 -4.56
CA LEU A 127 1.66 10.44 -4.06
C LEU A 127 2.01 10.66 -2.60
N CYS A 128 2.20 9.58 -1.86
CA CYS A 128 2.72 9.67 -0.50
C CYS A 128 3.71 8.54 -0.20
N HIS A 129 4.72 8.86 0.59
CA HIS A 129 5.46 7.88 1.36
C HIS A 129 4.65 7.59 2.62
N PHE A 130 4.01 6.41 2.64
CA PHE A 130 3.01 6.08 3.63
C PHE A 130 3.63 5.33 4.80
N SER A 131 3.76 6.02 5.93
CA SER A 131 4.25 5.49 7.20
C SER A 131 3.68 6.32 8.35
N GLN A 132 4.05 6.04 9.59
CA GLN A 132 3.70 6.89 10.74
C GLN A 132 4.19 8.32 10.54
N ASP A 133 5.41 8.46 10.02
CA ASP A 133 5.99 9.73 9.63
C ASP A 133 5.90 9.83 8.09
N HIS A 134 4.75 10.28 7.63
CA HIS A 134 4.41 10.30 6.20
C HIS A 134 4.86 11.59 5.51
N ALA A 135 5.16 11.47 4.23
CA ALA A 135 5.36 12.61 3.33
C ALA A 135 4.45 12.48 2.11
N ALA A 136 3.80 13.55 1.71
CA ALA A 136 2.88 13.56 0.59
C ALA A 136 3.11 14.75 -0.33
N LEU A 137 3.09 14.51 -1.62
CA LEU A 137 3.12 15.51 -2.68
C LEU A 137 1.89 15.32 -3.55
N GLY A 138 1.08 16.35 -3.71
CA GLY A 138 -0.16 16.23 -4.46
C GLY A 138 -0.81 17.56 -4.81
N VAL A 139 -1.99 17.46 -5.38
CA VAL A 139 -2.82 18.60 -5.77
C VAL A 139 -4.02 18.69 -4.84
N MET A 140 -4.32 19.90 -4.37
CA MET A 140 -5.54 20.26 -3.65
C MET A 140 -6.38 21.21 -4.51
N GLN A 141 -7.66 20.93 -4.63
CA GLN A 141 -8.64 21.85 -5.23
C GLN A 141 -9.24 22.70 -4.12
N HIS A 142 -9.19 24.04 -4.26
CA HIS A 142 -9.89 24.96 -3.37
C HIS A 142 -10.64 25.98 -4.21
N GLY A 143 -11.96 25.94 -4.18
CA GLY A 143 -12.81 26.67 -5.10
C GLY A 143 -12.46 26.35 -6.55
N GLN A 144 -12.08 27.37 -7.31
CA GLN A 144 -11.66 27.25 -8.70
C GLN A 144 -10.14 27.11 -8.87
N THR A 145 -9.39 27.16 -7.78
CA THR A 145 -7.91 27.17 -7.82
C THR A 145 -7.35 25.82 -7.40
N ARG A 146 -6.27 25.41 -8.06
CA ARG A 146 -5.51 24.20 -7.73
C ARG A 146 -4.16 24.60 -7.18
N TYR A 147 -3.78 23.94 -6.08
CA TYR A 147 -2.52 24.14 -5.40
C TYR A 147 -1.72 22.86 -5.43
N LEU A 148 -0.43 22.97 -5.75
CA LEU A 148 0.53 21.92 -5.44
C LEU A 148 0.80 21.98 -3.93
N GLN A 149 0.65 20.88 -3.23
CA GLN A 149 0.84 20.81 -1.79
C GLN A 149 1.87 19.74 -1.46
N TYR A 150 2.84 20.09 -0.66
CA TYR A 150 3.73 19.16 0.03
C TYR A 150 3.36 19.10 1.51
N ARG A 151 3.38 17.91 2.08
CA ARG A 151 3.15 17.67 3.51
C ARG A 151 4.22 16.74 4.03
N HIS A 152 4.79 17.05 5.17
CA HIS A 152 5.70 16.18 5.90
C HIS A 152 5.26 16.09 7.35
N GLY A 153 4.91 14.90 7.83
CA GLY A 153 4.27 14.73 9.13
C GLY A 153 3.04 15.64 9.27
N ASP A 154 2.95 16.39 10.35
CA ASP A 154 1.87 17.35 10.62
C ASP A 154 2.12 18.74 10.01
N GLN A 155 3.29 18.98 9.42
CA GLN A 155 3.62 20.27 8.81
C GLN A 155 3.06 20.34 7.39
N ARG A 156 2.50 21.50 7.04
CA ARG A 156 1.98 21.81 5.70
C ARG A 156 2.79 22.94 5.12
N GLU A 157 3.43 22.69 3.98
CA GLU A 157 4.02 23.73 3.14
C GLU A 157 3.18 23.87 1.87
N GLN A 158 2.83 25.10 1.52
CA GLN A 158 2.04 25.47 0.33
C GLN A 158 2.91 26.19 -0.68
#